data_de4efe112d00ada231732f7acead46a3
#
_entry.id   de4efe112d00ada231732f7acead46a3
#
_cell.length_a   1.000
_cell.length_b   1.000
_cell.length_c   1.000
_cell.angle_alpha   90.00
_cell.angle_beta   90.00
_cell.angle_gamma   90.00
#
_symmetry.space_group_name_H-M   'P 1'
#
loop_
_entity.id
_entity.type
_entity.pdbx_description
1 polymer ?
#
loop_
_entity_poly.entity_id
_entity_poly.type
_entity_poly.pdbx_seq_one_letter_code
_entity_poly.pdbx_strand_id
1 'polypeptide(L)'
;IFDFCGNFEFFRMSKGNATASALSLQGALFSLKAQMAFKLQDAVYKTDELSAFRQTLVDDMVRKVSELNQDNFAVKQHLKFVELYTKPNRYQSLSYEDTLMMQQELAPLLLPEPDDPKALRFDALLYGMELAHLAGLPYNRAHHDLMKKAEALSKIANVPEIAAQSALLEKILHTDYVENTGVDELEKIR
;
A
#
# COMPACT_ATOMS: atom_id res chain seq x y z
N ILE A 1 9.15 -4.63 -21.26
CA ILE A 1 8.83 -3.78 -20.09
C ILE A 1 8.81 -4.72 -18.89
N PHE A 2 9.83 -4.63 -18.06
CA PHE A 2 9.85 -5.37 -16.82
C PHE A 2 8.96 -4.65 -15.81
N ASP A 3 7.81 -5.24 -15.48
CA ASP A 3 6.96 -4.79 -14.37
C ASP A 3 7.61 -5.23 -13.05
N PHE A 4 8.56 -4.44 -12.58
CA PHE A 4 9.36 -4.72 -11.39
C PHE A 4 8.54 -4.75 -10.09
N CYS A 5 7.30 -4.26 -10.11
CA CYS A 5 6.49 -4.09 -8.90
C CYS A 5 5.15 -4.81 -8.95
N GLY A 6 4.79 -5.51 -10.05
CA GLY A 6 3.45 -6.11 -10.19
C GLY A 6 2.29 -5.10 -10.14
N ASN A 7 2.61 -3.80 -10.11
CA ASN A 7 1.62 -2.71 -10.03
C ASN A 7 0.67 -2.70 -11.22
N PHE A 8 1.15 -3.11 -12.41
CA PHE A 8 0.28 -3.20 -13.59
C PHE A 8 -0.76 -4.30 -13.44
N GLU A 9 -0.46 -5.40 -12.77
CA GLU A 9 -1.45 -6.44 -12.50
C GLU A 9 -2.49 -5.99 -11.48
N PHE A 10 -2.10 -5.30 -10.42
CA PHE A 10 -3.04 -4.77 -9.45
C PHE A 10 -4.08 -3.83 -10.10
N PHE A 11 -3.65 -2.94 -11.00
CA PHE A 11 -4.54 -2.06 -11.74
C PHE A 11 -5.27 -2.75 -12.90
N ARG A 12 -4.75 -3.87 -13.42
CA ARG A 12 -5.42 -4.73 -14.41
C ARG A 12 -6.50 -5.61 -13.81
N MET A 13 -6.37 -6.05 -12.57
CA MET A 13 -7.34 -6.91 -11.87
C MET A 13 -8.71 -6.26 -11.68
N SER A 14 -8.86 -4.96 -11.94
CA SER A 14 -10.17 -4.30 -11.97
C SER A 14 -10.98 -4.60 -13.25
N LYS A 15 -10.42 -5.33 -14.23
CA LYS A 15 -11.12 -5.77 -15.45
C LYS A 15 -10.86 -7.25 -15.72
N GLY A 16 -11.73 -8.06 -15.15
CA GLY A 16 -12.07 -9.42 -15.49
C GLY A 16 -11.05 -10.30 -16.22
N ASN A 17 -10.46 -11.26 -15.50
CA ASN A 17 -10.36 -12.65 -15.94
C ASN A 17 -10.17 -13.54 -14.70
N ALA A 18 -11.15 -14.37 -14.43
CA ALA A 18 -11.20 -15.31 -13.33
C ALA A 18 -10.35 -16.54 -13.67
N THR A 19 -9.10 -16.59 -13.18
CA THR A 19 -8.35 -17.87 -13.03
C THR A 19 -7.11 -17.78 -12.10
N ALA A 20 -6.77 -16.63 -11.55
CA ALA A 20 -5.96 -16.58 -10.33
C ALA A 20 -6.89 -16.14 -9.20
N SER A 21 -6.84 -16.81 -8.05
CA SER A 21 -7.57 -16.36 -6.85
C SER A 21 -7.22 -14.89 -6.62
N ALA A 22 -8.14 -14.00 -6.97
CA ALA A 22 -7.90 -12.57 -6.84
C ALA A 22 -7.63 -12.28 -5.37
N LEU A 23 -6.46 -11.71 -5.06
CA LEU A 23 -6.12 -11.29 -3.72
C LEU A 23 -7.25 -10.42 -3.16
N SER A 24 -7.56 -10.57 -1.88
CA SER A 24 -8.40 -9.62 -1.18
C SER A 24 -7.76 -8.23 -1.23
N LEU A 25 -8.53 -7.18 -1.02
CA LEU A 25 -7.99 -5.83 -0.95
C LEU A 25 -6.96 -5.69 0.20
N GLN A 26 -7.18 -6.40 1.31
CA GLN A 26 -6.23 -6.50 2.42
C GLN A 26 -4.93 -7.18 2.01
N GLY A 27 -5.01 -8.29 1.26
CA GLY A 27 -3.83 -8.97 0.73
C GLY A 27 -3.05 -8.12 -0.26
N ALA A 28 -3.75 -7.36 -1.11
CA ALA A 28 -3.12 -6.42 -2.03
C ALA A 28 -2.39 -5.30 -1.29
N LEU A 29 -3.02 -4.69 -0.28
CA LEU A 29 -2.39 -3.69 0.59
C LEU A 29 -1.18 -4.24 1.33
N PHE A 30 -1.28 -5.45 1.87
CA PHE A 30 -0.16 -6.12 2.53
C PHE A 30 1.04 -6.27 1.59
N SER A 31 0.79 -6.67 0.34
CA SER A 31 1.84 -6.80 -0.68
C SER A 31 2.50 -5.46 -1.01
N LEU A 32 1.72 -4.38 -1.11
CA LEU A 32 2.26 -3.02 -1.32
C LEU A 32 3.12 -2.58 -0.13
N LYS A 33 2.64 -2.79 1.11
CA LYS A 33 3.38 -2.48 2.34
C LYS A 33 4.71 -3.24 2.43
N ALA A 34 4.74 -4.52 2.04
CA ALA A 34 5.96 -5.31 2.02
C ALA A 34 7.00 -4.73 1.04
N GLN A 35 6.56 -4.34 -0.16
CA GLN A 35 7.42 -3.71 -1.16
C GLN A 35 7.92 -2.34 -0.69
N MET A 36 7.04 -1.52 -0.06
CA MET A 36 7.42 -0.24 0.52
C MET A 36 8.47 -0.41 1.63
N ALA A 37 8.24 -1.32 2.57
CA ALA A 37 9.16 -1.60 3.67
C ALA A 37 10.53 -2.10 3.16
N PHE A 38 10.55 -2.86 2.07
CA PHE A 38 11.77 -3.27 1.38
C PHE A 38 12.50 -2.09 0.76
N LYS A 39 11.81 -1.21 0.04
CA LYS A 39 12.41 -0.04 -0.61
C LYS A 39 12.94 0.98 0.40
N LEU A 40 12.16 1.28 1.44
CA LEU A 40 12.50 2.27 2.46
C LEU A 40 13.68 1.86 3.38
N GLN A 41 14.18 0.63 3.29
CA GLN A 41 15.39 0.23 4.02
C GLN A 41 16.69 0.73 3.39
N ASP A 42 16.66 1.20 2.14
CA ASP A 42 17.83 1.74 1.46
C ASP A 42 18.37 3.00 2.15
N ALA A 43 19.69 3.15 2.17
CA ALA A 43 20.36 4.25 2.85
C ALA A 43 19.93 5.64 2.37
N VAL A 44 19.49 5.75 1.11
CA VAL A 44 19.00 6.99 0.50
C VAL A 44 17.72 7.50 1.16
N TYR A 45 16.92 6.59 1.74
CA TYR A 45 15.62 6.90 2.37
C TYR A 45 15.66 6.91 3.90
N LYS A 46 16.84 6.90 4.52
CA LYS A 46 16.99 6.90 5.99
C LYS A 46 16.87 8.29 6.59
N THR A 47 15.73 8.94 6.41
CA THR A 47 15.32 10.09 7.23
C THR A 47 14.52 9.59 8.44
N ASP A 48 14.37 10.43 9.47
CA ASP A 48 13.61 10.07 10.67
C ASP A 48 12.15 9.80 10.32
N GLU A 49 11.55 10.62 9.44
CA GLU A 49 10.17 10.50 8.99
C GLU A 49 9.93 9.20 8.22
N LEU A 50 10.77 8.90 7.22
CA LEU A 50 10.63 7.69 6.40
C LEU A 50 10.98 6.42 7.20
N SER A 51 11.87 6.52 8.18
CA SER A 51 12.18 5.42 9.09
C SER A 51 11.00 5.13 10.03
N ALA A 52 10.35 6.16 10.56
CA ALA A 52 9.12 6.03 11.35
C ALA A 52 7.99 5.45 10.51
N PHE A 53 7.80 5.96 9.28
CA PHE A 53 6.81 5.44 8.36
C PHE A 53 7.06 3.96 8.02
N ARG A 54 8.31 3.59 7.70
CA ARG A 54 8.67 2.19 7.50
C ARG A 54 8.30 1.33 8.71
N GLN A 55 8.52 1.83 9.93
CA GLN A 55 8.19 1.09 11.14
C GLN A 55 6.68 0.87 11.27
N THR A 56 5.84 1.87 10.95
CA THR A 56 4.39 1.70 10.97
C THR A 56 3.91 0.63 9.97
N LEU A 57 4.53 0.55 8.79
CA LEU A 57 4.23 -0.51 7.81
C LEU A 57 4.59 -1.89 8.37
N VAL A 58 5.76 -2.01 9.00
CA VAL A 58 6.23 -3.26 9.61
C VAL A 58 5.32 -3.70 10.75
N ASP A 59 4.96 -2.78 11.63
CA ASP A 59 4.10 -3.07 12.79
C ASP A 59 2.71 -3.56 12.35
N ASP A 60 2.13 -2.93 11.32
CA ASP A 60 0.86 -3.37 10.76
C ASP A 60 0.96 -4.75 10.10
N MET A 61 2.04 -5.01 9.35
CA MET A 61 2.25 -6.33 8.72
C MET A 61 2.42 -7.43 9.77
N VAL A 62 3.23 -7.20 10.81
CA VAL A 62 3.42 -8.14 11.93
C VAL A 62 2.10 -8.41 12.63
N ARG A 63 1.32 -7.36 12.92
CA ARG A 63 0.00 -7.48 13.53
C ARG A 63 -0.93 -8.34 12.66
N LYS A 64 -1.08 -8.05 11.38
CA LYS A 64 -1.94 -8.79 10.44
C LYS A 64 -1.55 -10.27 10.35
N VAL A 65 -0.26 -10.59 10.29
CA VAL A 65 0.20 -11.97 10.27
C VAL A 65 -0.05 -12.68 11.60
N SER A 66 0.12 -11.99 12.72
CA SER A 66 -0.11 -12.54 14.06
C SER A 66 -1.58 -12.82 14.35
N GLU A 67 -2.50 -12.08 13.73
CA GLU A 67 -3.95 -12.24 13.86
C GLU A 67 -4.51 -13.41 13.02
N LEU A 68 -3.69 -14.02 12.14
CA LEU A 68 -4.14 -15.16 11.34
C LEU A 68 -4.50 -16.35 12.21
N ASN A 69 -5.70 -16.89 12.01
CA ASN A 69 -6.15 -18.07 12.72
C ASN A 69 -5.39 -19.32 12.26
N GLN A 70 -4.43 -19.75 13.07
CA GLN A 70 -3.55 -20.90 12.78
C GLN A 70 -4.32 -22.24 12.75
N ASP A 71 -5.55 -22.32 13.24
CA ASP A 71 -6.40 -23.50 13.12
C ASP A 71 -7.08 -23.62 11.76
N ASN A 72 -7.11 -22.53 10.99
CA ASN A 72 -7.64 -22.53 9.63
C ASN A 72 -6.77 -23.41 8.72
N PHE A 73 -7.39 -24.26 7.92
CA PHE A 73 -6.70 -25.18 7.00
C PHE A 73 -5.79 -24.47 6.00
N ALA A 74 -6.25 -23.35 5.43
CA ALA A 74 -5.43 -22.55 4.51
C ALA A 74 -4.18 -21.98 5.20
N VAL A 75 -4.31 -21.49 6.44
CA VAL A 75 -3.19 -20.97 7.22
C VAL A 75 -2.21 -22.08 7.60
N LYS A 76 -2.70 -23.27 7.94
CA LYS A 76 -1.85 -24.44 8.28
C LYS A 76 -0.90 -24.82 7.15
N GLN A 77 -1.32 -24.69 5.91
CA GLN A 77 -0.46 -24.99 4.74
C GLN A 77 0.73 -24.02 4.63
N HIS A 78 0.61 -22.81 5.17
CA HIS A 78 1.60 -21.74 5.11
C HIS A 78 2.24 -21.42 6.47
N LEU A 79 2.05 -22.30 7.48
CA LEU A 79 2.41 -22.03 8.88
C LEU A 79 3.87 -21.61 9.06
N LYS A 80 4.79 -22.22 8.31
CA LYS A 80 6.22 -21.86 8.35
C LYS A 80 6.49 -20.39 8.01
N PHE A 81 5.71 -19.82 7.09
CA PHE A 81 5.82 -18.40 6.72
C PHE A 81 5.14 -17.50 7.75
N VAL A 82 3.99 -17.93 8.27
CA VAL A 82 3.30 -17.23 9.38
C VAL A 82 4.24 -17.11 10.58
N GLU A 83 4.84 -18.22 11.04
CA GLU A 83 5.79 -18.21 12.16
C GLU A 83 7.05 -17.39 11.90
N LEU A 84 7.50 -17.31 10.64
CA LEU A 84 8.66 -16.51 10.27
C LEU A 84 8.36 -15.02 10.33
N TYR A 85 7.24 -14.59 9.75
CA TYR A 85 6.90 -13.17 9.58
C TYR A 85 6.03 -12.59 10.70
N THR A 86 5.70 -13.35 11.75
CA THR A 86 5.22 -12.80 13.03
C THR A 86 6.34 -12.17 13.86
N LYS A 87 7.62 -12.41 13.51
CA LYS A 87 8.78 -11.93 14.26
C LYS A 87 9.24 -10.57 13.73
N PRO A 88 9.15 -9.47 14.52
CA PRO A 88 9.53 -8.13 14.07
C PRO A 88 10.98 -8.03 13.58
N ASN A 89 11.92 -8.81 14.18
CA ASN A 89 13.32 -8.82 13.78
C ASN A 89 13.55 -9.30 12.34
N ARG A 90 12.61 -10.07 11.77
CA ARG A 90 12.70 -10.52 10.36
C ARG A 90 12.63 -9.35 9.37
N TYR A 91 11.97 -8.26 9.77
CA TYR A 91 11.79 -7.07 8.93
C TYR A 91 12.95 -6.07 9.01
N GLN A 92 13.95 -6.31 9.86
CA GLN A 92 15.12 -5.42 9.98
C GLN A 92 15.94 -5.35 8.68
N SER A 93 16.02 -6.48 7.96
CA SER A 93 16.67 -6.56 6.65
C SER A 93 15.85 -7.49 5.76
N LEU A 94 15.01 -6.91 4.92
CA LEU A 94 14.22 -7.64 3.94
C LEU A 94 15.02 -7.84 2.66
N SER A 95 14.91 -9.02 2.07
CA SER A 95 15.34 -9.28 0.70
C SER A 95 14.18 -9.14 -0.28
N TYR A 96 14.46 -9.08 -1.56
CA TYR A 96 13.42 -9.15 -2.59
C TYR A 96 12.63 -10.45 -2.52
N GLU A 97 13.30 -11.56 -2.19
CA GLU A 97 12.65 -12.85 -1.98
C GLU A 97 11.65 -12.83 -0.84
N ASP A 98 11.94 -12.09 0.25
CA ASP A 98 10.98 -11.89 1.34
C ASP A 98 9.70 -11.21 0.86
N THR A 99 9.81 -10.22 -0.01
CA THR A 99 8.62 -9.54 -0.57
C THR A 99 7.78 -10.49 -1.42
N LEU A 100 8.43 -11.35 -2.21
CA LEU A 100 7.74 -12.38 -3.00
C LEU A 100 7.08 -13.44 -2.11
N MET A 101 7.77 -13.90 -1.06
CA MET A 101 7.20 -14.85 -0.10
C MET A 101 5.97 -14.26 0.61
N MET A 102 6.06 -13.02 1.07
CA MET A 102 4.92 -12.34 1.68
C MET A 102 3.75 -12.20 0.71
N GLN A 103 4.01 -11.87 -0.56
CA GLN A 103 2.98 -11.72 -1.59
C GLN A 103 2.33 -13.06 -1.96
N GLN A 104 3.11 -14.13 -2.07
CA GLN A 104 2.63 -15.43 -2.55
C GLN A 104 2.03 -16.30 -1.46
N GLU A 105 2.61 -16.25 -0.25
CA GLU A 105 2.30 -17.18 0.83
C GLU A 105 1.42 -16.55 1.93
N LEU A 106 1.53 -15.26 2.18
CA LEU A 106 0.80 -14.59 3.27
C LEU A 106 -0.37 -13.73 2.78
N ALA A 107 -0.18 -12.94 1.73
CA ALA A 107 -1.21 -12.05 1.23
C ALA A 107 -2.53 -12.77 0.86
N PRO A 108 -2.52 -14.00 0.27
CA PRO A 108 -3.76 -14.74 0.01
C PRO A 108 -4.52 -15.18 1.26
N LEU A 109 -3.85 -15.25 2.42
CA LEU A 109 -4.46 -15.64 3.70
C LEU A 109 -5.24 -14.50 4.36
N LEU A 110 -4.97 -13.25 3.96
CA LEU A 110 -5.63 -12.08 4.50
C LEU A 110 -7.02 -11.93 3.87
N LEU A 111 -8.03 -12.22 4.67
CA LEU A 111 -9.43 -12.13 4.25
C LEU A 111 -9.91 -10.67 4.24
N PRO A 112 -11.00 -10.37 3.50
CA PRO A 112 -11.66 -9.08 3.61
C PRO A 112 -12.09 -8.82 5.06
N GLU A 113 -11.75 -7.65 5.58
CA GLU A 113 -12.24 -7.15 6.86
C GLU A 113 -13.46 -6.23 6.63
N PRO A 114 -14.27 -5.96 7.69
CA PRO A 114 -15.42 -5.05 7.59
C PRO A 114 -15.06 -3.58 7.42
N ASP A 115 -13.81 -3.26 7.05
CA ASP A 115 -13.34 -1.91 6.77
C ASP A 115 -14.06 -1.30 5.57
N ASP A 116 -14.05 0.04 5.49
CA ASP A 116 -14.57 0.74 4.32
C ASP A 116 -13.74 0.41 3.07
N PRO A 117 -14.32 -0.30 2.08
CA PRO A 117 -13.59 -0.65 0.87
C PRO A 117 -13.12 0.57 0.05
N LYS A 118 -13.74 1.75 0.25
CA LYS A 118 -13.34 2.98 -0.43
C LYS A 118 -12.07 3.55 0.20
N ALA A 119 -11.98 3.54 1.52
CA ALA A 119 -10.78 3.94 2.25
C ALA A 119 -9.60 3.04 1.88
N LEU A 120 -9.78 1.71 1.91
CA LEU A 120 -8.72 0.76 1.53
C LEU A 120 -8.25 0.91 0.07
N ARG A 121 -9.17 1.21 -0.86
CA ARG A 121 -8.80 1.50 -2.25
C ARG A 121 -8.06 2.81 -2.39
N PHE A 122 -8.36 3.78 -1.53
CA PHE A 122 -7.64 5.04 -1.51
C PHE A 122 -6.21 4.84 -0.97
N ASP A 123 -6.05 4.09 0.11
CA ASP A 123 -4.74 3.69 0.62
C ASP A 123 -3.91 2.94 -0.43
N ALA A 124 -4.52 1.99 -1.13
CA ALA A 124 -3.85 1.26 -2.20
C ALA A 124 -3.41 2.17 -3.36
N LEU A 125 -4.19 3.20 -3.69
CA LEU A 125 -3.83 4.20 -4.68
C LEU A 125 -2.58 4.97 -4.24
N LEU A 126 -2.57 5.47 -2.99
CA LEU A 126 -1.44 6.24 -2.46
C LEU A 126 -0.19 5.39 -2.31
N TYR A 127 -0.26 4.20 -1.70
CA TYR A 127 0.89 3.28 -1.64
C TYR A 127 1.45 2.92 -3.03
N GLY A 128 0.56 2.76 -4.02
CA GLY A 128 0.99 2.54 -5.40
C GLY A 128 1.76 3.72 -6.00
N MET A 129 1.33 4.96 -5.71
CA MET A 129 2.02 6.18 -6.15
C MET A 129 3.37 6.33 -5.45
N GLU A 130 3.42 6.14 -4.13
CA GLU A 130 4.64 6.20 -3.33
C GLU A 130 5.68 5.17 -3.79
N LEU A 131 5.25 3.93 -4.02
CA LEU A 131 6.11 2.88 -4.51
C LEU A 131 6.65 3.19 -5.91
N ALA A 132 5.82 3.72 -6.80
CA ALA A 132 6.24 4.16 -8.11
C ALA A 132 7.24 5.31 -8.03
N HIS A 133 7.01 6.28 -7.12
CA HIS A 133 7.95 7.37 -6.86
C HIS A 133 9.32 6.84 -6.39
N LEU A 134 9.34 5.95 -5.39
CA LEU A 134 10.57 5.29 -4.90
C LEU A 134 11.29 4.47 -5.97
N ALA A 135 10.56 3.97 -6.95
CA ALA A 135 11.11 3.20 -8.07
C ALA A 135 11.52 4.08 -9.26
N GLY A 136 11.29 5.39 -9.21
CA GLY A 136 11.50 6.31 -10.34
C GLY A 136 10.61 6.01 -11.54
N LEU A 137 9.41 5.45 -11.30
CA LEU A 137 8.43 5.09 -12.33
C LEU A 137 7.35 6.15 -12.45
N PRO A 138 6.80 6.39 -13.66
CA PRO A 138 5.69 7.31 -13.85
C PRO A 138 4.40 6.74 -13.25
N TYR A 139 3.59 7.60 -12.61
CA TYR A 139 2.31 7.26 -12.00
C TYR A 139 1.14 8.15 -12.48
N ASN A 140 1.22 8.65 -13.71
CA ASN A 140 0.28 9.63 -14.29
C ASN A 140 -1.19 9.21 -14.17
N ARG A 141 -1.50 7.90 -14.31
CA ARG A 141 -2.87 7.40 -14.17
C ARG A 141 -3.36 7.51 -12.72
N ALA A 142 -2.53 7.09 -11.77
CA ALA A 142 -2.86 7.16 -10.36
C ALA A 142 -3.00 8.62 -9.89
N HIS A 143 -2.13 9.50 -10.37
CA HIS A 143 -2.22 10.93 -10.16
C HIS A 143 -3.56 11.49 -10.68
N HIS A 144 -3.95 11.17 -11.91
CA HIS A 144 -5.23 11.59 -12.46
C HIS A 144 -6.43 11.08 -11.65
N ASP A 145 -6.37 9.85 -11.15
CA ASP A 145 -7.41 9.28 -10.30
C ASP A 145 -7.46 9.98 -8.93
N LEU A 146 -6.32 10.39 -8.36
CA LEU A 146 -6.24 11.20 -7.16
C LEU A 146 -6.86 12.58 -7.37
N MET A 147 -6.50 13.27 -8.46
CA MET A 147 -7.08 14.58 -8.81
C MET A 147 -8.60 14.52 -8.96
N LYS A 148 -9.14 13.50 -9.64
CA LYS A 148 -10.60 13.30 -9.76
C LYS A 148 -11.28 13.14 -8.40
N LYS A 149 -10.65 12.44 -7.47
CA LYS A 149 -11.18 12.27 -6.10
C LYS A 149 -11.16 13.60 -5.35
N ALA A 150 -10.06 14.35 -5.42
CA ALA A 150 -9.95 15.68 -4.81
C ALA A 150 -10.98 16.65 -5.40
N GLU A 151 -11.19 16.66 -6.71
CA GLU A 151 -12.21 17.45 -7.38
C GLU A 151 -13.63 17.08 -6.93
N ALA A 152 -13.91 15.78 -6.78
CA ALA A 152 -15.21 15.32 -6.30
C ALA A 152 -15.46 15.75 -4.84
N LEU A 153 -14.45 15.70 -3.98
CA LEU A 153 -14.53 16.13 -2.59
C LEU A 153 -14.67 17.66 -2.48
N SER A 154 -13.96 18.43 -3.28
CA SER A 154 -14.05 19.89 -3.26
C SER A 154 -15.45 20.43 -3.58
N LYS A 155 -16.25 19.66 -4.34
CA LYS A 155 -17.65 19.98 -4.64
C LYS A 155 -18.61 19.78 -3.46
N ILE A 156 -18.16 19.11 -2.38
CA ILE A 156 -18.95 18.79 -1.18
C ILE A 156 -18.44 19.63 0.03
N ALA A 157 -18.01 20.86 -0.22
CA ALA A 157 -17.41 21.74 0.80
C ALA A 157 -18.36 22.14 1.96
N ASN A 158 -19.64 21.76 1.91
CA ASN A 158 -20.61 21.94 2.99
C ASN A 158 -20.44 20.92 4.14
N VAL A 159 -19.59 19.90 3.99
CA VAL A 159 -19.26 18.95 5.05
C VAL A 159 -18.07 19.50 5.84
N PRO A 160 -18.19 19.72 7.18
CA PRO A 160 -17.16 20.38 7.98
C PRO A 160 -15.78 19.71 7.89
N GLU A 161 -15.74 18.37 7.85
CA GLU A 161 -14.52 17.58 7.76
C GLU A 161 -13.81 17.81 6.42
N ILE A 162 -14.56 17.97 5.34
CA ILE A 162 -14.02 18.26 3.99
C ILE A 162 -13.57 19.72 3.91
N ALA A 163 -14.36 20.63 4.48
CA ALA A 163 -14.00 22.05 4.53
C ALA A 163 -12.68 22.29 5.28
N ALA A 164 -12.43 21.53 6.35
CA ALA A 164 -11.18 21.58 7.10
C ALA A 164 -9.95 21.15 6.27
N GLN A 165 -10.15 20.36 5.22
CA GLN A 165 -9.10 19.88 4.31
C GLN A 165 -9.03 20.65 2.98
N SER A 166 -9.75 21.78 2.86
CA SER A 166 -9.83 22.56 1.61
C SER A 166 -8.45 22.95 1.06
N ALA A 167 -7.54 23.40 1.93
CA ALA A 167 -6.20 23.79 1.52
C ALA A 167 -5.37 22.61 0.95
N LEU A 168 -5.55 21.39 1.49
CA LEU A 168 -4.93 20.19 0.97
C LEU A 168 -5.54 19.78 -0.38
N LEU A 169 -6.87 19.84 -0.49
CA LEU A 169 -7.56 19.55 -1.75
C LEU A 169 -7.14 20.51 -2.86
N GLU A 170 -7.01 21.80 -2.57
CA GLU A 170 -6.50 22.78 -3.52
C GLU A 170 -5.07 22.45 -3.97
N LYS A 171 -4.17 22.08 -3.04
CA LYS A 171 -2.81 21.67 -3.38
C LYS A 171 -2.79 20.46 -4.32
N ILE A 172 -3.60 19.42 -4.05
CA ILE A 172 -3.68 18.22 -4.89
C ILE A 172 -4.16 18.55 -6.30
N LEU A 173 -5.04 19.55 -6.46
CA LEU A 173 -5.56 19.97 -7.75
C LEU A 173 -4.55 20.77 -8.59
N HIS A 174 -3.47 21.28 -7.97
CA HIS A 174 -2.37 21.85 -8.73
C HIS A 174 -1.49 20.77 -9.35
N THR A 175 -1.37 20.79 -10.67
CA THR A 175 -0.70 19.76 -11.49
C THR A 175 0.73 19.46 -11.01
N ASP A 176 1.45 20.49 -10.58
CA ASP A 176 2.86 20.39 -10.18
C ASP A 176 3.06 19.83 -8.77
N TYR A 177 2.01 19.80 -7.92
CA TYR A 177 2.14 19.39 -6.53
C TYR A 177 2.56 17.94 -6.41
N VAL A 178 1.79 17.03 -7.00
CA VAL A 178 2.02 15.58 -6.87
C VAL A 178 3.28 15.13 -7.62
N GLU A 179 3.63 15.80 -8.74
CA GLU A 179 4.83 15.45 -9.51
C GLU A 179 6.14 15.78 -8.77
N ASN A 180 6.12 16.80 -7.90
CA ASN A 180 7.27 17.24 -7.12
C ASN A 180 7.22 16.81 -5.65
N THR A 181 6.26 15.98 -5.28
CA THR A 181 5.99 15.60 -3.89
C THR A 181 6.68 14.30 -3.53
N GLY A 182 7.40 14.28 -2.41
CA GLY A 182 8.03 13.09 -1.86
C GLY A 182 7.03 12.15 -1.17
N VAL A 183 7.49 10.97 -0.75
CA VAL A 183 6.68 9.97 -0.04
C VAL A 183 6.09 10.53 1.24
N ASP A 184 6.85 11.33 1.99
CA ASP A 184 6.44 11.98 3.24
C ASP A 184 5.25 12.94 3.05
N GLU A 185 5.17 13.60 1.90
CA GLU A 185 4.06 14.48 1.57
C GLU A 185 2.84 13.69 1.05
N LEU A 186 3.04 12.61 0.30
CA LEU A 186 1.95 11.72 -0.12
C LEU A 186 1.29 11.05 1.09
N GLU A 187 2.08 10.68 2.11
CA GLU A 187 1.55 10.16 3.39
C GLU A 187 0.63 11.14 4.12
N LYS A 188 0.86 12.45 4.00
CA LYS A 188 -0.03 13.46 4.59
C LYS A 188 -1.41 13.56 3.92
N ILE A 189 -1.53 13.01 2.70
CA ILE A 189 -2.81 12.93 1.97
C ILE A 189 -3.64 11.73 2.47
N ARG A 190 -2.98 10.67 2.96
CA ARG A 190 -3.61 9.48 3.48
C ARG A 190 -4.23 9.70 4.85
#